data_b85745feee2fc9796a7cc9545d85ba9b
#
_entry.id   b85745feee2fc9796a7cc9545d85ba9b
#
_cell.length_a   1.000
_cell.length_b   1.000
_cell.length_c   1.000
_cell.angle_alpha   90.00
_cell.angle_beta   90.00
_cell.angle_gamma   90.00
#
_symmetry.space_group_name_H-M   'P 1'
#
loop_
_entity.id
_entity.type
_entity.pdbx_description
1 polymer ?
#
loop_
_entity_poly.entity_id
_entity_poly.type
_entity_poly.pdbx_seq_one_letter_code
_entity_poly.pdbx_strand_id
1 'polypeptide(L)'
;MRTDFAQLRRLPDLLFPRRCPFCGSLLGPDALQGTVCPACVPEEMRLQHIPARLPEGEHDFYAVREAAAAYYYEDIVRTAVLRCKRGGCFWYARELADRVAVLVFGALPAKQPGKMPQYAGVTALPLYSCIVPVPPRQPLPGMPGLPLLLARRLGAVLGVPVETPLYIKRWGRPQKELTREQRLQNARGAFGCRPGTDLTGRRVLLV
;
A
#
# COMPACT_ATOMS: atom_id res chain seq x y z
N MET A 1 13.39 -42.60 -10.51
CA MET A 1 12.82 -41.33 -11.01
C MET A 1 12.47 -40.46 -9.82
N ARG A 2 13.32 -39.52 -9.46
CA ARG A 2 12.98 -38.47 -8.46
C ARG A 2 12.17 -37.39 -9.20
N THR A 3 10.88 -37.44 -9.03
CA THR A 3 10.02 -36.35 -9.49
C THR A 3 10.46 -35.08 -8.80
N ASP A 4 10.91 -34.15 -9.60
CA ASP A 4 11.51 -32.87 -9.14
C ASP A 4 10.42 -31.99 -8.53
N PHE A 5 10.24 -32.07 -7.22
CA PHE A 5 9.31 -31.24 -6.44
C PHE A 5 9.52 -29.73 -6.62
N ALA A 6 10.64 -29.32 -7.24
CA ALA A 6 10.90 -27.93 -7.60
C ALA A 6 9.95 -27.42 -8.69
N GLN A 7 9.47 -28.29 -9.58
CA GLN A 7 8.53 -27.89 -10.64
C GLN A 7 7.10 -27.68 -10.11
N LEU A 8 6.68 -28.44 -9.10
CA LEU A 8 5.37 -28.27 -8.46
C LEU A 8 5.24 -26.93 -7.69
N ARG A 9 6.36 -26.36 -7.25
CA ARG A 9 6.39 -25.05 -6.59
C ARG A 9 6.14 -23.89 -7.55
N ARG A 10 6.21 -24.08 -8.87
CA ARG A 10 5.93 -23.08 -9.91
C ARG A 10 4.47 -23.09 -10.38
N LEU A 11 3.66 -24.04 -9.94
CA LEU A 11 2.23 -24.10 -10.29
C LEU A 11 1.45 -22.82 -9.88
N PRO A 12 1.65 -22.23 -8.70
CA PRO A 12 1.01 -20.96 -8.38
C PRO A 12 1.41 -19.82 -9.30
N ASP A 13 2.67 -19.78 -9.76
CA ASP A 13 3.17 -18.74 -10.66
C ASP A 13 2.64 -18.90 -12.09
N LEU A 14 2.29 -20.13 -12.49
CA LEU A 14 1.60 -20.42 -13.76
C LEU A 14 0.14 -19.96 -13.75
N LEU A 15 -0.56 -20.16 -12.62
CA LEU A 15 -1.95 -19.77 -12.47
C LEU A 15 -2.10 -18.27 -12.16
N PHE A 16 -1.14 -17.70 -11.43
CA PHE A 16 -1.12 -16.30 -11.00
C PHE A 16 0.24 -15.67 -11.33
N PRO A 17 0.56 -15.51 -12.62
CA PRO A 17 1.84 -14.97 -13.02
C PRO A 17 2.00 -13.54 -12.51
N ARG A 18 3.21 -13.23 -12.11
CA ARG A 18 3.53 -11.86 -11.66
C ARG A 18 3.35 -10.86 -12.78
N ARG A 19 2.86 -9.71 -12.42
CA ARG A 19 2.59 -8.62 -13.36
C ARG A 19 3.20 -7.32 -12.87
N CYS A 20 3.63 -6.52 -13.82
CA CYS A 20 4.08 -5.17 -13.51
C CYS A 20 2.96 -4.38 -12.80
N PRO A 21 3.23 -3.74 -11.65
CA PRO A 21 2.21 -3.01 -10.89
C PRO A 21 1.61 -1.85 -11.67
N PHE A 22 2.33 -1.31 -12.65
CA PHE A 22 1.90 -0.14 -13.41
C PHE A 22 1.16 -0.50 -14.72
N CYS A 23 1.75 -1.25 -15.62
CA CYS A 23 1.13 -1.57 -16.91
C CYS A 23 0.37 -2.90 -16.93
N GLY A 24 0.65 -3.82 -16.00
CA GLY A 24 0.05 -5.14 -15.95
C GLY A 24 0.70 -6.18 -16.85
N SER A 25 1.78 -5.85 -17.57
CA SER A 25 2.55 -6.81 -18.36
C SER A 25 3.06 -7.95 -17.50
N LEU A 26 3.09 -9.14 -18.06
CA LEU A 26 3.65 -10.30 -17.40
C LEU A 26 5.13 -10.10 -17.15
N LEU A 27 5.56 -10.46 -15.95
CA LEU A 27 6.96 -10.50 -15.57
C LEU A 27 7.46 -11.95 -15.64
N GLY A 28 8.75 -12.12 -15.88
CA GLY A 28 9.36 -13.45 -15.90
C GLY A 28 9.23 -14.18 -14.57
N PRO A 29 9.42 -15.51 -14.57
CA PRO A 29 9.25 -16.35 -13.38
C PRO A 29 10.21 -16.00 -12.24
N ASP A 30 11.34 -15.40 -12.56
CA ASP A 30 12.36 -15.00 -11.58
C ASP A 30 12.16 -13.54 -11.08
N ALA A 31 11.09 -12.87 -11.53
CA ALA A 31 10.80 -11.53 -11.06
C ALA A 31 10.50 -11.50 -9.56
N LEU A 32 11.16 -10.61 -8.85
CA LEU A 32 10.90 -10.36 -7.43
C LEU A 32 9.57 -9.63 -7.25
N GLN A 33 9.03 -9.71 -6.04
CA GLN A 33 7.83 -8.92 -5.70
C GLN A 33 8.16 -7.42 -5.78
N GLY A 34 7.20 -6.64 -6.26
CA GLY A 34 7.39 -5.22 -6.51
C GLY A 34 8.29 -4.89 -7.71
N THR A 35 8.68 -5.90 -8.52
CA THR A 35 9.45 -5.63 -9.74
C THR A 35 8.61 -4.85 -10.75
N VAL A 36 9.21 -3.84 -11.33
CA VAL A 36 8.67 -3.03 -12.42
C VAL A 36 9.23 -3.55 -13.75
N CYS A 37 8.40 -3.65 -14.79
CA CYS A 37 8.91 -4.06 -16.09
C CYS A 37 9.83 -3.00 -16.70
N PRO A 38 10.79 -3.38 -17.57
CA PRO A 38 11.75 -2.43 -18.15
C PRO A 38 11.09 -1.22 -18.84
N ALA A 39 9.94 -1.42 -19.47
CA ALA A 39 9.21 -0.35 -20.15
C ALA A 39 8.64 0.71 -19.18
N CYS A 40 8.32 0.32 -17.93
CA CYS A 40 7.77 1.25 -16.93
C CYS A 40 8.84 1.86 -16.02
N VAL A 41 10.05 1.29 -15.98
CA VAL A 41 11.12 1.76 -15.07
C VAL A 41 11.43 3.25 -15.25
N PRO A 42 11.64 3.79 -16.47
CA PRO A 42 11.97 5.21 -16.61
C PRO A 42 10.91 6.13 -16.03
N GLU A 43 9.64 5.82 -16.32
CA GLU A 43 8.51 6.61 -15.86
C GLU A 43 8.27 6.43 -14.36
N GLU A 44 8.44 5.22 -13.84
CA GLU A 44 8.38 4.94 -12.41
C GLU A 44 9.42 5.73 -11.64
N MET A 45 10.66 5.77 -12.14
CA MET A 45 11.74 6.55 -11.52
C MET A 45 11.45 8.05 -11.55
N ARG A 46 10.90 8.57 -12.64
CA ARG A 46 10.51 9.98 -12.76
C ARG A 46 9.44 10.36 -11.73
N LEU A 47 8.51 9.43 -11.45
CA LEU A 47 7.39 9.67 -10.55
C LEU A 47 7.69 9.35 -9.08
N GLN A 48 8.86 8.83 -8.75
CA GLN A 48 9.25 8.63 -7.35
C GLN A 48 9.33 9.97 -6.62
N HIS A 49 8.77 10.01 -5.43
CA HIS A 49 8.94 11.16 -4.53
C HIS A 49 10.24 10.98 -3.73
N ILE A 50 11.26 11.78 -4.06
CA ILE A 50 12.58 11.69 -3.41
C ILE A 50 12.92 13.05 -2.79
N PRO A 51 13.15 13.12 -1.47
CA PRO A 51 12.96 12.04 -0.49
C PRO A 51 11.48 11.67 -0.31
N ALA A 52 11.19 10.41 0.02
CA ALA A 52 9.82 9.94 0.23
C ALA A 52 9.12 10.65 1.40
N ARG A 53 9.87 11.14 2.39
CA ARG A 53 9.36 11.96 3.49
C ARG A 53 8.95 13.34 2.97
N LEU A 54 7.72 13.72 3.27
CA LEU A 54 7.19 15.02 2.90
C LEU A 54 7.73 16.12 3.83
N PRO A 55 7.92 17.35 3.32
CA PRO A 55 8.27 18.52 4.14
C PRO A 55 7.22 18.76 5.24
N GLU A 56 7.65 19.29 6.38
CA GLU A 56 6.75 19.54 7.53
C GLU A 56 5.58 20.45 7.17
N GLY A 57 5.80 21.47 6.35
CA GLY A 57 4.74 22.37 5.89
C GLY A 57 3.62 21.71 5.07
N GLU A 58 3.82 20.49 4.58
CA GLU A 58 2.79 19.74 3.84
C GLU A 58 1.91 18.90 4.75
N HIS A 59 2.32 18.64 5.98
CA HIS A 59 1.60 17.80 6.94
C HIS A 59 1.44 18.42 8.33
N ASP A 60 1.74 19.70 8.48
CA ASP A 60 1.56 20.47 9.72
C ASP A 60 0.08 20.71 10.04
N PHE A 61 -0.72 19.68 9.87
CA PHE A 61 -2.13 19.68 10.20
C PHE A 61 -2.43 18.64 11.26
N TYR A 62 -2.86 19.11 12.44
CA TYR A 62 -3.34 18.24 13.51
C TYR A 62 -2.22 17.41 14.17
N ALA A 63 -2.53 16.18 14.58
CA ALA A 63 -1.63 15.27 15.28
C ALA A 63 -0.75 14.42 14.34
N VAL A 64 -0.54 14.85 13.11
CA VAL A 64 0.33 14.16 12.15
C VAL A 64 1.77 14.60 12.40
N ARG A 65 2.62 13.68 12.81
CA ARG A 65 4.04 13.96 13.05
C ARG A 65 4.88 13.92 11.78
N GLU A 66 4.56 12.97 10.91
CA GLU A 66 5.31 12.71 9.69
C GLU A 66 4.34 12.25 8.61
N ALA A 67 4.63 12.63 7.38
CA ALA A 67 3.95 12.11 6.21
C ALA A 67 4.98 11.65 5.19
N ALA A 68 4.62 10.66 4.39
CA ALA A 68 5.46 10.16 3.32
C ALA A 68 4.63 9.79 2.09
N ALA A 69 5.22 9.98 0.93
CA ALA A 69 4.68 9.55 -0.34
C ALA A 69 5.75 8.79 -1.12
N ALA A 70 5.42 7.65 -1.66
CA ALA A 70 6.33 6.90 -2.52
C ALA A 70 6.42 7.52 -3.93
N TYR A 71 5.32 8.12 -4.39
CA TYR A 71 5.17 8.61 -5.76
C TYR A 71 4.31 9.87 -5.85
N TYR A 72 4.53 10.65 -6.88
CA TYR A 72 3.55 11.61 -7.38
C TYR A 72 2.35 10.87 -7.97
N TYR A 73 1.14 11.37 -7.69
CA TYR A 73 -0.11 10.75 -8.13
C TYR A 73 -0.47 11.16 -9.56
N GLU A 74 0.36 10.74 -10.52
CA GLU A 74 0.25 11.08 -11.93
C GLU A 74 0.38 9.83 -12.80
N ASP A 75 0.06 9.94 -14.06
CA ASP A 75 0.30 9.00 -15.16
C ASP A 75 0.13 7.51 -14.80
N ILE A 76 1.21 6.72 -14.87
CA ILE A 76 1.19 5.28 -14.59
C ILE A 76 0.82 4.96 -13.14
N VAL A 77 1.23 5.80 -12.19
CA VAL A 77 0.91 5.63 -10.77
C VAL A 77 -0.59 5.83 -10.55
N ARG A 78 -1.15 6.91 -11.09
CA ARG A 78 -2.59 7.17 -11.01
C ARG A 78 -3.38 6.04 -11.65
N THR A 79 -2.96 5.55 -12.81
CA THR A 79 -3.59 4.45 -13.53
C THR A 79 -3.56 3.16 -12.70
N ALA A 80 -2.41 2.81 -12.09
CA ALA A 80 -2.27 1.64 -11.23
C ALA A 80 -3.20 1.71 -10.01
N VAL A 81 -3.24 2.84 -9.31
CA VAL A 81 -4.13 3.03 -8.15
C VAL A 81 -5.61 2.95 -8.55
N LEU A 82 -6.00 3.54 -9.68
CA LEU A 82 -7.37 3.47 -10.17
C LEU A 82 -7.77 2.05 -10.59
N ARG A 83 -6.86 1.29 -11.17
CA ARG A 83 -7.06 -0.13 -11.50
C ARG A 83 -7.34 -0.95 -10.25
N CYS A 84 -6.58 -0.74 -9.16
CA CYS A 84 -6.84 -1.38 -7.88
C CYS A 84 -8.19 -1.01 -7.28
N LYS A 85 -8.62 0.26 -7.44
CA LYS A 85 -9.88 0.75 -6.86
C LYS A 85 -11.13 0.31 -7.63
N ARG A 86 -11.05 0.18 -8.94
CA ARG A 86 -12.22 0.02 -9.82
C ARG A 86 -12.30 -1.33 -10.50
N GLY A 87 -11.16 -1.94 -10.78
CA GLY A 87 -11.05 -3.10 -11.65
C GLY A 87 -11.08 -4.46 -10.96
N GLY A 88 -11.31 -4.53 -9.65
CA GLY A 88 -11.24 -5.79 -8.91
C GLY A 88 -9.83 -6.42 -8.90
N CYS A 89 -8.84 -5.72 -9.44
CA CYS A 89 -7.46 -6.18 -9.55
C CYS A 89 -6.68 -5.96 -8.25
N PHE A 90 -7.22 -6.44 -7.16
CA PHE A 90 -6.69 -6.22 -5.80
C PHE A 90 -5.29 -6.84 -5.58
N TRP A 91 -4.89 -7.81 -6.38
CA TRP A 91 -3.53 -8.37 -6.31
C TRP A 91 -2.44 -7.36 -6.64
N TYR A 92 -2.73 -6.34 -7.48
CA TYR A 92 -1.80 -5.24 -7.71
C TYR A 92 -1.55 -4.38 -6.48
N ALA A 93 -2.50 -4.33 -5.54
CA ALA A 93 -2.32 -3.62 -4.29
C ALA A 93 -1.13 -4.17 -3.49
N ARG A 94 -0.87 -5.49 -3.59
CA ARG A 94 0.28 -6.12 -2.96
C ARG A 94 1.59 -5.62 -3.55
N GLU A 95 1.69 -5.59 -4.87
CA GLU A 95 2.90 -5.11 -5.57
C GLU A 95 3.15 -3.61 -5.30
N LEU A 96 2.09 -2.79 -5.28
CA LEU A 96 2.19 -1.39 -4.89
C LEU A 96 2.64 -1.21 -3.44
N ALA A 97 2.13 -2.02 -2.52
CA ALA A 97 2.56 -1.98 -1.12
C ALA A 97 4.03 -2.37 -0.96
N ASP A 98 4.51 -3.34 -1.72
CA ASP A 98 5.91 -3.73 -1.73
C ASP A 98 6.81 -2.59 -2.24
N ARG A 99 6.36 -1.84 -3.26
CA ARG A 99 7.07 -0.63 -3.71
C ARG A 99 7.08 0.46 -2.64
N VAL A 100 5.96 0.69 -1.97
CA VAL A 100 5.90 1.62 -0.83
C VAL A 100 6.86 1.18 0.28
N ALA A 101 6.91 -0.11 0.59
CA ALA A 101 7.84 -0.65 1.60
C ALA A 101 9.30 -0.37 1.24
N VAL A 102 9.68 -0.54 -0.04
CA VAL A 102 11.03 -0.24 -0.52
C VAL A 102 11.34 1.25 -0.43
N LEU A 103 10.48 2.10 -0.98
CA LEU A 103 10.77 3.52 -1.17
C LEU A 103 10.63 4.34 0.12
N VAL A 104 9.65 4.01 0.95
CA VAL A 104 9.37 4.77 2.18
C VAL A 104 10.13 4.21 3.38
N PHE A 105 10.24 2.88 3.47
CA PHE A 105 10.81 2.21 4.65
C PHE A 105 12.16 1.55 4.39
N GLY A 106 12.70 1.64 3.18
CA GLY A 106 13.98 1.03 2.84
C GLY A 106 13.97 -0.51 2.88
N ALA A 107 12.79 -1.12 2.77
CA ALA A 107 12.66 -2.57 2.78
C ALA A 107 13.35 -3.18 1.56
N LEU A 108 14.24 -4.14 1.78
CA LEU A 108 14.91 -4.84 0.70
C LEU A 108 14.27 -6.22 0.48
N PRO A 109 13.89 -6.58 -0.77
CA PRO A 109 13.36 -7.90 -1.06
C PRO A 109 14.42 -8.97 -0.81
N ALA A 110 14.19 -9.88 0.13
CA ALA A 110 15.08 -11.01 0.37
C ALA A 110 14.92 -12.07 -0.72
N LYS A 111 16.01 -12.45 -1.35
CA LYS A 111 16.07 -13.56 -2.30
C LYS A 111 16.08 -14.87 -1.51
N GLN A 112 14.93 -15.45 -1.22
CA GLN A 112 14.83 -16.82 -0.75
C GLN A 112 13.94 -17.66 -1.68
N PRO A 113 14.50 -18.66 -2.39
CA PRO A 113 13.71 -19.56 -3.22
C PRO A 113 12.68 -20.30 -2.38
N GLY A 114 11.42 -20.26 -2.79
CA GLY A 114 10.35 -21.06 -2.20
C GLY A 114 9.75 -20.55 -0.88
N LYS A 115 10.18 -19.43 -0.36
CA LYS A 115 9.50 -18.71 0.74
C LYS A 115 8.88 -17.42 0.22
N MET A 116 7.83 -16.96 0.87
CA MET A 116 7.38 -15.58 0.64
C MET A 116 8.59 -14.66 0.84
N PRO A 117 8.83 -13.68 -0.06
CA PRO A 117 9.94 -12.77 0.10
C PRO A 117 9.84 -12.12 1.46
N GLN A 118 10.84 -12.38 2.27
CA GLN A 118 11.06 -11.63 3.50
C GLN A 118 11.88 -10.41 3.09
N TYR A 119 11.46 -9.26 3.49
CA TYR A 119 12.26 -8.07 3.31
C TYR A 119 13.32 -8.05 4.40
N ALA A 120 14.58 -8.31 4.01
CA ALA A 120 15.71 -8.17 4.91
C ALA A 120 16.01 -6.68 5.11
N GLY A 121 16.35 -6.28 6.33
CA GLY A 121 16.78 -4.93 6.64
C GLY A 121 15.71 -3.97 7.15
N VAL A 122 14.43 -4.34 7.08
CA VAL A 122 13.45 -3.66 7.90
C VAL A 122 13.58 -4.26 9.29
N THR A 123 14.45 -3.72 10.09
CA THR A 123 14.23 -3.80 11.52
C THR A 123 12.85 -3.23 11.71
N ALA A 124 11.89 -4.10 12.05
CA ALA A 124 10.58 -3.67 12.50
C ALA A 124 10.85 -2.72 13.65
N LEU A 125 11.04 -1.50 13.29
CA LEU A 125 11.35 -0.51 14.25
C LEU A 125 10.13 -0.41 15.13
N PRO A 126 10.30 -0.29 16.43
CA PRO A 126 9.22 0.05 17.34
C PRO A 126 8.65 1.45 17.02
N LEU A 127 8.76 1.89 15.76
CA LEU A 127 8.26 3.18 15.30
C LEU A 127 6.73 3.21 15.30
N TYR A 128 6.11 2.08 14.98
CA TYR A 128 4.66 2.01 14.90
C TYR A 128 4.10 0.90 15.77
N SER A 129 3.10 1.23 16.56
CA SER A 129 2.37 0.26 17.39
C SER A 129 1.35 -0.52 16.54
N CYS A 130 0.80 0.12 15.52
CA CYS A 130 -0.13 -0.50 14.57
C CYS A 130 -0.22 0.30 13.27
N ILE A 131 -0.75 -0.37 12.24
CA ILE A 131 -1.14 0.24 10.97
C ILE A 131 -2.67 0.32 10.94
N VAL A 132 -3.18 1.50 10.64
CA VAL A 132 -4.62 1.76 10.55
C VAL A 132 -4.99 2.19 9.14
N PRO A 133 -5.74 1.37 8.38
CA PRO A 133 -6.23 1.78 7.07
C PRO A 133 -7.39 2.75 7.19
N VAL A 134 -7.40 3.79 6.34
CA VAL A 134 -8.56 4.67 6.21
C VAL A 134 -9.66 3.91 5.44
N PRO A 135 -10.87 3.77 5.98
CA PRO A 135 -11.95 3.05 5.31
C PRO A 135 -12.33 3.75 4.00
N PRO A 136 -12.50 3.00 2.89
CA PRO A 136 -12.88 3.57 1.61
C PRO A 136 -14.33 4.03 1.65
N ARG A 137 -14.62 5.13 0.96
CA ARG A 137 -15.98 5.69 0.89
C ARG A 137 -17.01 4.74 0.26
N GLN A 138 -16.60 3.99 -0.74
CA GLN A 138 -17.45 3.02 -1.43
C GLN A 138 -16.67 1.70 -1.54
N PRO A 139 -16.75 0.83 -0.52
CA PRO A 139 -16.20 -0.50 -0.63
C PRO A 139 -16.97 -1.29 -1.68
N LEU A 140 -16.27 -2.02 -2.53
CA LEU A 140 -16.91 -3.00 -3.39
C LEU A 140 -17.47 -4.12 -2.49
N PRO A 141 -18.71 -4.57 -2.71
CA PRO A 141 -19.30 -5.64 -1.91
C PRO A 141 -18.39 -6.88 -1.88
N GLY A 142 -18.12 -7.39 -0.68
CA GLY A 142 -17.30 -8.58 -0.49
C GLY A 142 -15.79 -8.40 -0.74
N MET A 143 -15.32 -7.20 -1.08
CA MET A 143 -13.90 -6.97 -1.35
C MET A 143 -13.29 -5.95 -0.37
N PRO A 144 -12.08 -6.24 0.15
CA PRO A 144 -11.37 -5.28 0.97
C PRO A 144 -10.96 -4.06 0.12
N GLY A 145 -11.13 -2.86 0.66
CA GLY A 145 -10.68 -1.64 -0.01
C GLY A 145 -9.15 -1.57 -0.12
N LEU A 146 -8.66 -0.79 -1.08
CA LEU A 146 -7.23 -0.61 -1.34
C LEU A 146 -6.43 -0.24 -0.08
N PRO A 147 -6.85 0.70 0.80
CA PRO A 147 -6.08 1.00 2.01
C PRO A 147 -5.87 -0.22 2.92
N LEU A 148 -6.90 -1.05 3.08
CA LEU A 148 -6.78 -2.27 3.90
C LEU A 148 -5.83 -3.29 3.27
N LEU A 149 -5.84 -3.45 1.96
CA LEU A 149 -4.90 -4.33 1.25
C LEU A 149 -3.46 -3.86 1.39
N LEU A 150 -3.22 -2.55 1.21
CA LEU A 150 -1.91 -1.94 1.43
C LEU A 150 -1.46 -2.12 2.88
N ALA A 151 -2.31 -1.81 3.85
CA ALA A 151 -2.01 -1.94 5.28
C ALA A 151 -1.65 -3.38 5.66
N ARG A 152 -2.43 -4.37 5.20
CA ARG A 152 -2.13 -5.78 5.46
C ARG A 152 -0.78 -6.21 4.91
N ARG A 153 -0.45 -5.77 3.70
CA ARG A 153 0.84 -6.10 3.11
C ARG A 153 1.98 -5.40 3.81
N LEU A 154 1.86 -4.10 4.08
CA LEU A 154 2.84 -3.34 4.85
C LEU A 154 3.02 -3.94 6.24
N GLY A 155 1.93 -4.31 6.91
CA GLY A 155 1.98 -4.97 8.21
C GLY A 155 2.78 -6.27 8.19
N ALA A 156 2.58 -7.09 7.15
CA ALA A 156 3.34 -8.33 6.98
C ALA A 156 4.83 -8.08 6.68
N VAL A 157 5.15 -7.01 5.93
CA VAL A 157 6.55 -6.64 5.60
C VAL A 157 7.25 -6.02 6.80
N LEU A 158 6.57 -5.12 7.52
CA LEU A 158 7.14 -4.35 8.63
C LEU A 158 7.05 -5.07 9.98
N GLY A 159 6.34 -6.20 10.05
CA GLY A 159 6.09 -6.89 11.32
C GLY A 159 5.17 -6.11 12.26
N VAL A 160 4.31 -5.22 11.73
CA VAL A 160 3.44 -4.33 12.50
C VAL A 160 1.99 -4.80 12.39
N PRO A 161 1.24 -4.95 13.49
CA PRO A 161 -0.15 -5.38 13.44
C PRO A 161 -1.04 -4.36 12.72
N VAL A 162 -2.06 -4.87 12.01
CA VAL A 162 -3.05 -4.04 11.33
C VAL A 162 -4.34 -4.04 12.14
N GLU A 163 -4.79 -2.86 12.49
CA GLU A 163 -6.05 -2.65 13.22
C GLU A 163 -7.02 -1.84 12.37
N THR A 164 -8.31 -2.12 12.48
CA THR A 164 -9.35 -1.45 11.72
C THR A 164 -10.37 -0.74 12.63
N PRO A 165 -9.92 0.17 13.49
CA PRO A 165 -10.80 0.86 14.42
C PRO A 165 -11.70 1.89 13.75
N LEU A 166 -11.31 2.39 12.58
CA LEU A 166 -12.03 3.45 11.90
C LEU A 166 -13.25 2.95 11.14
N TYR A 167 -14.31 3.73 11.17
CA TYR A 167 -15.48 3.57 10.32
C TYR A 167 -15.97 4.91 9.78
N ILE A 168 -16.75 4.88 8.71
CA ILE A 168 -17.36 6.11 8.17
C ILE A 168 -18.63 6.40 8.98
N LYS A 169 -18.60 7.52 9.69
CA LYS A 169 -19.71 8.03 10.50
C LYS A 169 -20.70 8.83 9.67
N ARG A 170 -20.19 9.62 8.72
CA ARG A 170 -20.98 10.51 7.88
C ARG A 170 -20.49 10.49 6.44
N TRP A 171 -21.40 10.30 5.52
CA TRP A 171 -21.11 10.41 4.10
C TRP A 171 -21.11 11.88 3.68
N GLY A 172 -19.94 12.38 3.31
CA GLY A 172 -19.79 13.72 2.77
C GLY A 172 -19.89 13.75 1.23
N ARG A 173 -19.70 14.92 0.63
CA ARG A 173 -19.63 15.10 -0.83
C ARG A 173 -18.38 14.44 -1.42
N PRO A 174 -18.36 14.07 -2.72
CA PRO A 174 -17.17 13.55 -3.38
C PRO A 174 -16.01 14.56 -3.31
N GLN A 175 -14.86 14.14 -2.76
CA GLN A 175 -13.70 15.03 -2.54
C GLN A 175 -13.15 15.66 -3.83
N LYS A 176 -13.30 14.98 -4.98
CA LYS A 176 -12.84 15.47 -6.29
C LYS A 176 -13.54 16.74 -6.76
N GLU A 177 -14.73 17.03 -6.21
CA GLU A 177 -15.58 18.16 -6.58
C GLU A 177 -15.42 19.37 -5.61
N LEU A 178 -14.49 19.26 -4.66
CA LEU A 178 -14.36 20.23 -3.57
C LEU A 178 -13.02 20.97 -3.63
N THR A 179 -13.04 22.25 -3.22
CA THR A 179 -11.81 23.02 -2.95
C THR A 179 -11.06 22.44 -1.74
N ARG A 180 -9.84 22.93 -1.49
CA ARG A 180 -9.03 22.49 -0.34
C ARG A 180 -9.77 22.72 0.98
N GLU A 181 -10.33 23.89 1.18
CA GLU A 181 -11.07 24.27 2.40
C GLU A 181 -12.33 23.44 2.56
N GLN A 182 -13.07 23.23 1.48
CA GLN A 182 -14.25 22.37 1.47
C GLN A 182 -13.90 20.91 1.78
N ARG A 183 -12.76 20.42 1.30
CA ARG A 183 -12.28 19.05 1.64
C ARG A 183 -12.02 18.90 3.13
N LEU A 184 -11.39 19.89 3.77
CA LEU A 184 -11.15 19.90 5.21
C LEU A 184 -12.47 19.89 6.00
N GLN A 185 -13.41 20.75 5.64
CA GLN A 185 -14.73 20.78 6.27
C GLN A 185 -15.50 19.46 6.06
N ASN A 186 -15.42 18.92 4.84
CA ASN A 186 -16.09 17.66 4.48
C ASN A 186 -15.51 16.45 5.23
N ALA A 187 -14.21 16.47 5.54
CA ALA A 187 -13.55 15.41 6.29
C ALA A 187 -13.84 15.49 7.80
N ARG A 188 -14.10 16.70 8.32
CA ARG A 188 -14.41 16.86 9.76
C ARG A 188 -15.64 16.05 10.16
N GLY A 189 -15.48 15.17 11.14
CA GLY A 189 -16.53 14.30 11.64
C GLY A 189 -17.01 13.24 10.66
N ALA A 190 -16.33 13.02 9.53
CA ALA A 190 -16.67 11.97 8.57
C ALA A 190 -16.33 10.58 9.09
N PHE A 191 -15.34 10.47 9.95
CA PHE A 191 -14.88 9.20 10.52
C PHE A 191 -15.17 9.13 12.02
N GLY A 192 -15.33 7.92 12.50
CA GLY A 192 -15.43 7.59 13.92
C GLY A 192 -14.54 6.40 14.26
N CYS A 193 -14.23 6.25 15.55
CA CYS A 193 -13.58 5.05 16.09
C CYS A 193 -14.64 4.11 16.69
N ARG A 194 -14.40 2.82 16.55
CA ARG A 194 -15.23 1.78 17.17
C ARG A 194 -15.16 1.89 18.70
N PRO A 195 -16.25 1.62 19.42
CA PRO A 195 -16.23 1.58 20.88
C PRO A 195 -15.13 0.64 21.41
N GLY A 196 -14.49 1.03 22.50
CA GLY A 196 -13.39 0.27 23.09
C GLY A 196 -12.03 0.40 22.40
N THR A 197 -11.93 1.22 21.33
CA THR A 197 -10.62 1.53 20.72
C THR A 197 -9.85 2.49 21.60
N ASP A 198 -8.68 2.07 22.06
CA ASP A 198 -7.71 2.94 22.72
C ASP A 198 -6.40 2.96 21.93
N LEU A 199 -6.09 4.12 21.40
CA LEU A 199 -4.85 4.41 20.67
C LEU A 199 -3.99 5.46 21.40
N THR A 200 -4.33 5.78 22.65
CA THR A 200 -3.62 6.77 23.45
C THR A 200 -2.15 6.37 23.63
N GLY A 201 -1.24 7.31 23.37
CA GLY A 201 0.21 7.08 23.46
C GLY A 201 0.79 6.15 22.40
N ARG A 202 -0.02 5.58 21.50
CA ARG A 202 0.44 4.68 20.44
C ARG A 202 0.90 5.47 19.22
N ARG A 203 1.92 4.96 18.56
CA ARG A 203 2.37 5.47 17.26
C ARG A 203 1.63 4.72 16.15
N VAL A 204 0.77 5.41 15.45
CA VAL A 204 -0.09 4.82 14.42
C VAL A 204 0.43 5.21 13.04
N LEU A 205 0.62 4.22 12.16
CA LEU A 205 0.82 4.43 10.73
C LEU A 205 -0.55 4.43 10.05
N LEU A 206 -0.98 5.59 9.58
CA LEU A 206 -2.23 5.72 8.83
C LEU A 206 -1.98 5.47 7.33
N VAL A 207 -2.79 4.63 6.68
CA VAL A 207 -2.65 4.24 5.27
C VAL A 207 -3.96 4.43 4.50
#